data_8d0df15235a9da0d18a657068c6dc512
#
_entry.id   8d0df15235a9da0d18a657068c6dc512
#
_cell.length_a   1.000
_cell.length_b   1.000
_cell.length_c   1.000
_cell.angle_alpha   90.00
_cell.angle_beta   90.00
_cell.angle_gamma   90.00
#
_symmetry.space_group_name_H-M   'P 1'
#
loop_
_entity.id
_entity.type
_entity.pdbx_description
1 polymer ?
#
loop_
_entity_poly.entity_id
_entity_poly.type
_entity_poly.pdbx_seq_one_letter_code
_entity_poly.pdbx_strand_id
1 'polypeptide(L)'
;ADLKDVDVAYVLNLINFHSVDFTGKASGKAIIKSLFNDPDAYAQLDVKEFTFENGPLGVLHAGVNFNKELEQIDIHAVADDGPEHQTLINGYVSPKRNYIDLGIDAQGTSMKFLENFCGSFMNQVEAWGNGYLNVVGDLKNINLVGDITAHGKVHLKQLNTDYTFDALHAHAIPDDILIENDTIFDRNRNIAILSGGIHHKHLTRLSYDLDIKAHNFLGFDTREFGDNTFYGTIYATGEVGIHGKSGETVIDINAEPEPGSLLE
;
A
#
# COMPACT_ATOMS: atom_id res chain seq x y z
N ALA A 1 0.05 -2.44 33.75
CA ALA A 1 -1.34 -2.71 33.32
C ALA A 1 -1.35 -3.85 32.32
N ASP A 2 -2.32 -4.73 32.45
CA ASP A 2 -2.63 -5.71 31.41
C ASP A 2 -3.65 -5.08 30.47
N LEU A 3 -3.34 -5.09 29.19
CA LEU A 3 -4.21 -4.59 28.12
C LEU A 3 -4.92 -5.78 27.48
N LYS A 4 -6.20 -5.65 27.18
CA LYS A 4 -6.98 -6.68 26.53
C LYS A 4 -7.90 -6.08 25.47
N ASP A 5 -7.72 -6.52 24.24
CA ASP A 5 -8.55 -6.18 23.09
C ASP A 5 -8.76 -4.66 22.90
N VAL A 6 -7.70 -3.88 23.15
CA VAL A 6 -7.71 -2.42 22.97
C VAL A 6 -7.71 -2.12 21.47
N ASP A 7 -8.60 -1.24 21.04
CA ASP A 7 -8.71 -0.84 19.64
C ASP A 7 -7.55 0.08 19.25
N VAL A 8 -6.77 -0.32 18.23
CA VAL A 8 -5.61 0.45 17.74
C VAL A 8 -6.06 1.80 17.18
N ALA A 9 -7.12 1.84 16.39
CA ALA A 9 -7.63 3.08 15.80
C ALA A 9 -8.07 4.07 16.89
N TYR A 10 -8.66 3.58 17.99
CA TYR A 10 -9.00 4.44 19.14
C TYR A 10 -7.75 5.07 19.78
N VAL A 11 -6.67 4.28 19.95
CA VAL A 11 -5.42 4.79 20.53
C VAL A 11 -4.78 5.84 19.62
N LEU A 12 -4.72 5.59 18.31
CA LEU A 12 -4.18 6.52 17.32
C LEU A 12 -4.97 7.84 17.30
N ASN A 13 -6.29 7.76 17.40
CA ASN A 13 -7.17 8.93 17.51
C ASN A 13 -6.87 9.77 18.76
N LEU A 14 -6.57 9.15 19.91
CA LEU A 14 -6.22 9.88 21.13
C LEU A 14 -4.93 10.70 20.99
N ILE A 15 -3.99 10.25 20.18
CA ILE A 15 -2.73 10.97 19.91
C ILE A 15 -2.83 11.85 18.64
N ASN A 16 -4.02 11.97 18.06
CA ASN A 16 -4.31 12.78 16.88
C ASN A 16 -3.49 12.36 15.63
N PHE A 17 -3.28 11.07 15.47
CA PHE A 17 -2.61 10.49 14.30
C PHE A 17 -3.67 10.06 13.28
N HIS A 18 -3.71 10.72 12.12
CA HIS A 18 -4.74 10.54 11.07
C HIS A 18 -4.16 10.49 9.66
N SER A 19 -2.84 10.39 9.53
CA SER A 19 -2.19 10.41 8.20
C SER A 19 -2.49 9.14 7.40
N VAL A 20 -2.63 8.01 8.11
CA VAL A 20 -2.95 6.68 7.55
C VAL A 20 -3.77 5.89 8.57
N ASP A 21 -4.54 4.92 8.09
CA ASP A 21 -5.41 4.11 8.91
C ASP A 21 -4.76 2.77 9.28
N PHE A 22 -4.65 2.53 10.60
CA PHE A 22 -4.32 1.23 11.16
C PHE A 22 -5.46 0.72 12.02
N THR A 23 -5.79 -0.56 11.89
CA THR A 23 -6.78 -1.21 12.76
C THR A 23 -6.22 -2.50 13.37
N GLY A 24 -6.93 -3.02 14.37
CA GLY A 24 -6.62 -4.26 15.05
C GLY A 24 -6.96 -4.20 16.53
N LYS A 25 -6.83 -5.35 17.21
CA LYS A 25 -7.10 -5.50 18.64
C LYS A 25 -5.82 -5.82 19.40
N ALA A 26 -5.32 -4.83 20.13
CA ALA A 26 -4.09 -4.92 20.89
C ALA A 26 -4.32 -5.55 22.26
N SER A 27 -3.54 -6.57 22.58
CA SER A 27 -3.49 -7.21 23.90
C SER A 27 -2.03 -7.35 24.33
N GLY A 28 -1.75 -7.28 25.62
CA GLY A 28 -0.39 -7.42 26.13
C GLY A 28 -0.16 -6.73 27.46
N LYS A 29 1.10 -6.41 27.74
CA LYS A 29 1.50 -5.78 29.00
C LYS A 29 2.15 -4.43 28.74
N ALA A 30 1.67 -3.42 29.45
CA ALA A 30 2.31 -2.12 29.53
C ALA A 30 2.73 -1.80 30.97
N ILE A 31 3.95 -1.36 31.15
CA ILE A 31 4.49 -0.93 32.44
C ILE A 31 4.92 0.52 32.31
N ILE A 32 4.40 1.34 33.19
CA ILE A 32 4.77 2.75 33.32
C ILE A 32 5.21 2.95 34.75
N LYS A 33 6.43 3.44 34.97
CA LYS A 33 7.01 3.75 36.28
C LYS A 33 7.34 5.23 36.35
N SER A 34 7.21 5.81 37.51
CA SER A 34 7.68 7.18 37.82
C SER A 34 7.20 8.28 36.89
N LEU A 35 5.91 8.29 36.58
CA LEU A 35 5.25 9.13 35.56
C LEU A 35 5.66 10.63 35.62
N PHE A 36 6.04 11.15 36.80
CA PHE A 36 6.28 12.58 37.02
C PHE A 36 7.75 12.96 37.25
N ASN A 37 8.58 12.06 37.71
CA ASN A 37 9.94 12.42 38.11
C ASN A 37 11.04 11.76 37.27
N ASP A 38 10.77 10.62 36.69
CA ASP A 38 11.73 9.87 35.87
C ASP A 38 10.95 8.80 35.09
N PRO A 39 10.25 9.19 34.02
CA PRO A 39 9.35 8.29 33.30
C PRO A 39 10.11 7.12 32.69
N ASP A 40 9.67 5.92 32.99
CA ASP A 40 10.11 4.67 32.40
C ASP A 40 8.87 3.91 31.93
N ALA A 41 8.78 3.67 30.64
CA ALA A 41 7.60 3.02 30.05
C ALA A 41 8.02 2.04 28.97
N TYR A 42 7.50 0.83 29.05
CA TYR A 42 7.61 -0.13 27.98
C TYR A 42 6.30 -0.92 27.80
N ALA A 43 6.07 -1.40 26.60
CA ALA A 43 4.95 -2.27 26.30
C ALA A 43 5.39 -3.40 25.36
N GLN A 44 4.78 -4.57 25.59
CA GLN A 44 4.81 -5.69 24.64
C GLN A 44 3.36 -6.01 24.26
N LEU A 45 3.07 -5.91 22.99
CA LEU A 45 1.72 -5.96 22.47
C LEU A 45 1.64 -6.96 21.30
N ASP A 46 0.56 -7.74 21.30
CA ASP A 46 0.11 -8.50 20.16
C ASP A 46 -1.17 -7.86 19.63
N VAL A 47 -1.16 -7.47 18.36
CA VAL A 47 -2.31 -6.87 17.71
C VAL A 47 -2.88 -7.87 16.71
N LYS A 48 -4.02 -8.44 17.04
CA LYS A 48 -4.76 -9.35 16.15
C LYS A 48 -5.49 -8.57 15.08
N GLU A 49 -5.68 -9.22 13.93
CA GLU A 49 -6.39 -8.63 12.78
C GLU A 49 -5.79 -7.27 12.41
N PHE A 50 -4.45 -7.20 12.41
CA PHE A 50 -3.75 -5.96 12.09
C PHE A 50 -3.91 -5.64 10.62
N THR A 51 -4.36 -4.42 10.33
CA THR A 51 -4.50 -3.92 8.96
C THR A 51 -3.84 -2.57 8.79
N PHE A 52 -3.39 -2.31 7.58
CA PHE A 52 -2.99 -1.01 7.08
C PHE A 52 -3.90 -0.64 5.92
N GLU A 53 -4.59 0.50 6.01
CA GLU A 53 -5.51 0.99 4.95
C GLU A 53 -6.46 -0.12 4.45
N ASN A 54 -7.09 -0.84 5.37
CA ASN A 54 -7.95 -2.01 5.14
C ASN A 54 -7.24 -3.24 4.52
N GLY A 55 -5.96 -3.17 4.19
CA GLY A 55 -5.17 -4.31 3.75
C GLY A 55 -4.70 -5.14 4.96
N PRO A 56 -4.98 -6.45 5.03
CA PRO A 56 -4.56 -7.30 6.13
C PRO A 56 -3.04 -7.49 6.12
N LEU A 57 -2.44 -7.44 7.31
CA LEU A 57 -1.02 -7.68 7.56
C LEU A 57 -0.81 -8.75 8.65
N GLY A 58 -1.84 -9.54 8.99
CA GLY A 58 -1.77 -10.63 9.93
C GLY A 58 -1.80 -10.21 11.40
N VAL A 59 -0.83 -10.66 12.19
CA VAL A 59 -0.68 -10.33 13.61
C VAL A 59 0.55 -9.47 13.80
N LEU A 60 0.38 -8.29 14.41
CA LEU A 60 1.51 -7.44 14.76
C LEU A 60 2.02 -7.78 16.15
N HIS A 61 3.28 -8.15 16.27
CA HIS A 61 4.02 -8.29 17.50
C HIS A 61 4.88 -7.05 17.71
N ALA A 62 4.61 -6.25 18.74
CA ALA A 62 5.25 -4.97 18.93
C ALA A 62 5.89 -4.85 20.32
N GLY A 63 7.14 -4.44 20.35
CA GLY A 63 7.86 -3.94 21.52
C GLY A 63 8.00 -2.42 21.43
N VAL A 64 7.56 -1.71 22.43
CA VAL A 64 7.62 -0.25 22.51
C VAL A 64 8.32 0.16 23.80
N ASN A 65 9.30 1.04 23.72
CA ASN A 65 10.08 1.49 24.85
C ASN A 65 10.28 3.01 24.83
N PHE A 66 10.04 3.67 25.97
CA PHE A 66 10.34 5.09 26.10
C PHE A 66 11.82 5.29 26.44
N ASN A 67 12.54 5.92 25.52
CA ASN A 67 13.94 6.30 25.68
C ASN A 67 14.03 7.69 26.31
N LYS A 68 14.42 7.74 27.59
CA LYS A 68 14.49 8.99 28.38
C LYS A 68 15.56 9.96 27.88
N GLU A 69 16.70 9.42 27.46
CA GLU A 69 17.85 10.24 27.04
C GLU A 69 17.56 10.98 25.77
N LEU A 70 16.89 10.30 24.83
CA LEU A 70 16.52 10.84 23.52
C LEU A 70 15.11 11.42 23.48
N GLU A 71 14.33 11.27 24.56
CA GLU A 71 12.94 11.72 24.68
C GLU A 71 12.07 11.26 23.51
N GLN A 72 12.18 9.96 23.20
CA GLN A 72 11.51 9.31 22.07
C GLN A 72 10.92 7.97 22.50
N ILE A 73 10.04 7.46 21.68
CA ILE A 73 9.44 6.14 21.80
C ILE A 73 10.09 5.24 20.74
N ASP A 74 10.94 4.33 21.17
CA ASP A 74 11.54 3.32 20.29
C ASP A 74 10.52 2.22 20.01
N ILE A 75 10.44 1.78 18.75
CA ILE A 75 9.47 0.82 18.24
C ILE A 75 10.23 -0.30 17.52
N HIS A 76 9.92 -1.54 17.91
CA HIS A 76 10.34 -2.76 17.22
C HIS A 76 9.13 -3.65 17.03
N ALA A 77 8.72 -3.87 15.80
CA ALA A 77 7.54 -4.66 15.52
C ALA A 77 7.71 -5.55 14.30
N VAL A 78 6.96 -6.64 14.29
CA VAL A 78 6.84 -7.56 13.15
C VAL A 78 5.35 -7.81 12.93
N ALA A 79 4.84 -7.45 11.75
CA ALA A 79 3.54 -7.92 11.29
C ALA A 79 3.77 -9.24 10.56
N ASP A 80 3.13 -10.30 11.07
CA ASP A 80 3.29 -11.69 10.61
C ASP A 80 1.97 -12.18 10.00
N ASP A 81 1.95 -12.36 8.69
CA ASP A 81 0.83 -12.91 7.92
C ASP A 81 1.13 -14.33 7.39
N GLY A 82 2.06 -15.03 8.03
CA GLY A 82 2.46 -16.39 7.75
C GLY A 82 3.87 -16.53 7.18
N PRO A 83 4.30 -17.76 6.88
CA PRO A 83 5.61 -18.01 6.30
C PRO A 83 5.80 -17.22 5.01
N GLU A 84 6.92 -16.52 4.87
CA GLU A 84 7.26 -15.68 3.71
C GLU A 84 6.48 -14.35 3.60
N HIS A 85 5.62 -14.02 4.58
CA HIS A 85 4.82 -12.80 4.57
C HIS A 85 5.00 -12.03 5.89
N GLN A 86 6.10 -11.29 5.98
CA GLN A 86 6.44 -10.52 7.16
C GLN A 86 6.74 -9.06 6.81
N THR A 87 6.39 -8.16 7.72
CA THR A 87 6.76 -6.75 7.64
C THR A 87 7.43 -6.34 8.95
N LEU A 88 8.73 -6.03 8.89
CA LEU A 88 9.48 -5.60 10.05
C LEU A 88 9.45 -4.07 10.12
N ILE A 89 9.15 -3.55 11.31
CA ILE A 89 9.06 -2.11 11.56
C ILE A 89 10.00 -1.76 12.71
N ASN A 90 10.99 -0.92 12.43
CA ASN A 90 11.98 -0.53 13.42
C ASN A 90 12.27 0.96 13.35
N GLY A 91 12.39 1.61 14.50
CA GLY A 91 12.74 3.02 14.56
C GLY A 91 12.13 3.71 15.77
N TYR A 92 11.75 4.97 15.61
CA TYR A 92 11.23 5.74 16.72
C TYR A 92 10.25 6.83 16.33
N VAL A 93 9.47 7.25 17.31
CA VAL A 93 8.65 8.46 17.28
C VAL A 93 9.06 9.38 18.43
N SER A 94 9.35 10.64 18.16
CA SER A 94 9.66 11.66 19.16
C SER A 94 8.58 12.75 19.20
N PRO A 95 7.61 12.66 20.10
CA PRO A 95 6.58 13.70 20.24
C PRO A 95 7.17 15.07 20.57
N LYS A 96 8.24 15.11 21.38
CA LYS A 96 8.90 16.36 21.78
C LYS A 96 9.58 17.05 20.60
N ARG A 97 10.24 16.29 19.73
CA ARG A 97 10.88 16.82 18.52
C ARG A 97 9.91 16.93 17.36
N ASN A 98 8.66 16.49 17.55
CA ASN A 98 7.63 16.39 16.50
C ASN A 98 8.14 15.60 15.27
N TYR A 99 8.77 14.45 15.48
CA TYR A 99 9.49 13.73 14.42
C TYR A 99 9.27 12.23 14.51
N ILE A 100 9.26 11.58 13.33
CA ILE A 100 9.18 10.13 13.15
C ILE A 100 10.31 9.66 12.24
N ASP A 101 10.84 8.48 12.53
CA ASP A 101 11.81 7.77 11.69
C ASP A 101 11.60 6.26 11.89
N LEU A 102 10.87 5.65 10.96
CA LEU A 102 10.54 4.23 11.00
C LEU A 102 10.99 3.55 9.71
N GLY A 103 11.94 2.64 9.82
CA GLY A 103 12.30 1.72 8.75
C GLY A 103 11.29 0.58 8.66
N ILE A 104 10.84 0.29 7.44
CA ILE A 104 9.93 -0.80 7.11
C ILE A 104 10.66 -1.74 6.15
N ASP A 105 10.96 -2.95 6.62
CA ASP A 105 11.52 -4.03 5.80
C ASP A 105 10.37 -4.97 5.40
N ALA A 106 9.96 -4.87 4.14
CA ALA A 106 8.90 -5.67 3.54
C ALA A 106 9.48 -7.00 3.02
N GLN A 107 8.99 -8.11 3.55
CA GLN A 107 9.37 -9.47 3.18
C GLN A 107 8.09 -10.23 2.79
N GLY A 108 7.65 -10.07 1.54
CA GLY A 108 6.36 -10.57 1.09
C GLY A 108 5.18 -9.83 1.72
N THR A 109 5.29 -8.53 1.96
CA THR A 109 4.20 -7.72 2.52
C THR A 109 3.02 -7.64 1.57
N SER A 110 1.81 -7.94 2.05
CA SER A 110 0.59 -7.84 1.26
C SER A 110 0.35 -6.42 0.76
N MET A 111 0.13 -6.28 -0.54
CA MET A 111 -0.17 -5.00 -1.22
C MET A 111 -1.68 -4.75 -1.34
N LYS A 112 -2.51 -5.52 -0.64
CA LYS A 112 -3.98 -5.41 -0.74
C LYS A 112 -4.52 -4.05 -0.32
N PHE A 113 -3.80 -3.30 0.48
CA PHE A 113 -4.12 -1.91 0.85
C PHE A 113 -4.25 -0.97 -0.38
N LEU A 114 -3.67 -1.33 -1.53
CA LEU A 114 -3.84 -0.57 -2.77
C LEU A 114 -5.30 -0.48 -3.22
N GLU A 115 -6.16 -1.45 -2.85
CA GLU A 115 -7.59 -1.38 -3.12
C GLU A 115 -8.27 -0.18 -2.44
N ASN A 116 -7.74 0.28 -1.31
CA ASN A 116 -8.27 1.47 -0.62
C ASN A 116 -7.94 2.76 -1.40
N PHE A 117 -6.79 2.82 -2.04
CA PHE A 117 -6.33 4.00 -2.77
C PHE A 117 -6.78 4.01 -4.23
N CYS A 118 -6.69 2.87 -4.89
CA CYS A 118 -6.92 2.71 -6.33
C CYS A 118 -8.24 2.00 -6.66
N GLY A 119 -9.11 1.80 -5.69
CA GLY A 119 -10.36 1.03 -5.82
C GLY A 119 -11.38 1.60 -6.82
N SER A 120 -11.17 2.82 -7.32
CA SER A 120 -11.98 3.38 -8.42
C SER A 120 -11.74 2.65 -9.74
N PHE A 121 -10.54 2.13 -9.99
CA PHE A 121 -10.21 1.43 -11.23
C PHE A 121 -9.68 0.01 -11.04
N MET A 122 -9.15 -0.36 -9.85
CA MET A 122 -8.66 -1.72 -9.59
C MET A 122 -9.32 -2.36 -8.37
N ASN A 123 -9.34 -3.67 -8.36
CA ASN A 123 -9.71 -4.51 -7.20
C ASN A 123 -9.04 -5.88 -7.31
N GLN A 124 -9.36 -6.80 -6.40
CA GLN A 124 -8.80 -8.15 -6.36
C GLN A 124 -7.27 -8.13 -6.45
N VAL A 125 -6.65 -7.26 -5.63
CA VAL A 125 -5.19 -7.16 -5.52
C VAL A 125 -4.68 -8.41 -4.79
N GLU A 126 -3.97 -9.26 -5.52
CA GLU A 126 -3.25 -10.44 -5.03
C GLU A 126 -1.77 -10.21 -5.34
N ALA A 127 -1.13 -9.36 -4.55
CA ALA A 127 0.25 -8.95 -4.78
C ALA A 127 1.02 -8.79 -3.46
N TRP A 128 2.32 -9.02 -3.53
CA TRP A 128 3.24 -8.94 -2.40
C TRP A 128 4.48 -8.15 -2.77
N GLY A 129 4.95 -7.36 -1.81
CA GLY A 129 6.10 -6.49 -1.97
C GLY A 129 7.29 -6.90 -1.12
N ASN A 130 8.49 -6.75 -1.67
CA ASN A 130 9.76 -6.94 -0.99
C ASN A 130 10.61 -5.68 -1.15
N GLY A 131 11.29 -5.27 -0.09
CA GLY A 131 12.17 -4.12 -0.14
C GLY A 131 12.17 -3.31 1.15
N TYR A 132 12.73 -2.12 1.10
CA TYR A 132 12.89 -1.27 2.27
C TYR A 132 12.33 0.13 2.02
N LEU A 133 11.48 0.56 2.94
CA LEU A 133 10.92 1.90 2.98
C LEU A 133 11.27 2.58 4.29
N ASN A 134 11.43 3.89 4.27
CA ASN A 134 11.57 4.70 5.47
C ASN A 134 10.44 5.74 5.55
N VAL A 135 9.72 5.72 6.65
CA VAL A 135 8.70 6.71 7.02
C VAL A 135 9.37 7.75 7.89
N VAL A 136 9.60 8.93 7.36
CA VAL A 136 10.47 9.94 7.99
C VAL A 136 9.92 11.35 7.87
N GLY A 137 10.14 12.18 8.88
CA GLY A 137 9.82 13.60 8.85
C GLY A 137 9.08 14.12 10.08
N ASP A 138 8.57 15.32 9.98
CA ASP A 138 7.69 15.88 10.99
C ASP A 138 6.37 15.09 11.07
N LEU A 139 5.80 14.89 12.27
CA LEU A 139 4.56 14.13 12.46
C LEU A 139 3.36 14.67 11.65
N LYS A 140 3.45 15.92 11.16
CA LYS A 140 2.45 16.53 10.28
C LYS A 140 2.83 16.52 8.80
N ASN A 141 4.09 16.23 8.49
CA ASN A 141 4.65 16.25 7.15
C ASN A 141 5.52 15.00 6.96
N ILE A 142 4.88 13.85 7.02
CA ILE A 142 5.55 12.54 6.90
C ILE A 142 5.85 12.28 5.43
N ASN A 143 7.07 11.82 5.16
CA ASN A 143 7.51 11.36 3.85
C ASN A 143 7.74 9.85 3.87
N LEU A 144 7.56 9.24 2.70
CA LEU A 144 7.90 7.85 2.43
C LEU A 144 9.04 7.84 1.41
N VAL A 145 10.14 7.14 1.71
CA VAL A 145 11.28 7.04 0.80
C VAL A 145 11.82 5.61 0.79
N GLY A 146 12.31 5.15 -0.37
CA GLY A 146 12.88 3.82 -0.52
C GLY A 146 12.35 3.05 -1.72
N ASP A 147 12.60 1.75 -1.76
CA ASP A 147 12.34 0.91 -2.91
C ASP A 147 11.57 -0.35 -2.54
N ILE A 148 10.56 -0.68 -3.33
CA ILE A 148 9.80 -1.92 -3.24
C ILE A 148 9.78 -2.59 -4.61
N THR A 149 10.01 -3.90 -4.62
CA THR A 149 9.74 -4.75 -5.78
C THR A 149 8.52 -5.60 -5.47
N ALA A 150 7.47 -5.46 -6.26
CA ALA A 150 6.23 -6.20 -6.11
C ALA A 150 6.07 -7.27 -7.17
N HIS A 151 5.40 -8.37 -6.82
CA HIS A 151 4.94 -9.41 -7.74
C HIS A 151 3.50 -9.78 -7.43
N GLY A 152 2.77 -10.20 -8.45
CA GLY A 152 1.38 -10.59 -8.23
C GLY A 152 0.44 -10.28 -9.38
N LYS A 153 -0.83 -10.02 -9.02
CA LYS A 153 -1.92 -9.80 -9.94
C LYS A 153 -2.85 -8.70 -9.44
N VAL A 154 -3.40 -7.94 -10.38
CA VAL A 154 -4.47 -6.95 -10.15
C VAL A 154 -5.57 -7.11 -11.20
N HIS A 155 -6.80 -6.78 -10.82
CA HIS A 155 -7.95 -6.73 -11.74
C HIS A 155 -8.33 -5.29 -12.04
N LEU A 156 -8.37 -4.90 -13.32
CA LEU A 156 -8.86 -3.59 -13.77
C LEU A 156 -10.36 -3.66 -14.08
N LYS A 157 -11.15 -2.98 -13.27
CA LYS A 157 -12.62 -3.06 -13.23
C LYS A 157 -13.28 -2.64 -14.54
N GLN A 158 -12.88 -1.51 -15.12
CA GLN A 158 -13.48 -0.95 -16.32
C GLN A 158 -13.15 -1.75 -17.58
N LEU A 159 -12.00 -2.40 -17.58
CA LEU A 159 -11.52 -3.22 -18.69
C LEU A 159 -11.91 -4.70 -18.52
N ASN A 160 -12.29 -5.09 -17.30
CA ASN A 160 -12.57 -6.46 -16.88
C ASN A 160 -11.41 -7.41 -17.24
N THR A 161 -10.19 -6.98 -16.93
CA THR A 161 -8.95 -7.70 -17.27
C THR A 161 -8.07 -7.90 -16.05
N ASP A 162 -7.42 -9.06 -16.00
CA ASP A 162 -6.40 -9.37 -15.00
C ASP A 162 -5.01 -9.15 -15.58
N TYR A 163 -4.19 -8.40 -14.88
CA TYR A 163 -2.79 -8.21 -15.25
C TYR A 163 -1.89 -8.74 -14.15
N THR A 164 -0.82 -9.43 -14.56
CA THR A 164 0.20 -9.96 -13.66
C THR A 164 1.54 -9.24 -13.86
N PHE A 165 2.34 -9.22 -12.82
CA PHE A 165 3.70 -8.69 -12.84
C PHE A 165 4.61 -9.57 -12.01
N ASP A 166 5.79 -9.88 -12.54
CA ASP A 166 6.76 -10.77 -11.90
C ASP A 166 7.75 -9.97 -11.01
N ALA A 167 8.05 -8.73 -11.41
CA ALA A 167 8.86 -7.77 -10.66
C ALA A 167 8.50 -6.35 -11.08
N LEU A 168 7.64 -5.70 -10.33
CA LEU A 168 7.27 -4.29 -10.54
C LEU A 168 8.03 -3.45 -9.51
N HIS A 169 8.84 -2.51 -9.98
CA HIS A 169 9.69 -1.67 -9.15
C HIS A 169 8.98 -0.34 -8.85
N ALA A 170 8.79 -0.08 -7.58
CA ALA A 170 8.24 1.18 -7.10
C ALA A 170 9.31 1.93 -6.28
N HIS A 171 9.66 3.13 -6.73
CA HIS A 171 10.62 4.01 -6.07
C HIS A 171 9.88 5.15 -5.36
N ALA A 172 9.89 5.15 -4.03
CA ALA A 172 9.29 6.19 -3.22
C ALA A 172 10.29 7.32 -2.95
N ILE A 173 9.90 8.52 -3.31
CA ILE A 173 10.55 9.78 -2.96
C ILE A 173 9.55 10.69 -2.24
N PRO A 174 9.95 11.80 -1.60
CA PRO A 174 8.98 12.69 -0.98
C PRO A 174 7.85 13.09 -1.93
N ASP A 175 6.61 12.82 -1.52
CA ASP A 175 5.36 13.12 -2.24
C ASP A 175 5.08 12.29 -3.51
N ASP A 176 5.98 11.37 -3.93
CA ASP A 176 5.78 10.53 -5.11
C ASP A 176 6.19 9.07 -4.89
N ILE A 177 5.48 8.14 -5.53
CA ILE A 177 5.87 6.74 -5.69
C ILE A 177 5.90 6.46 -7.19
N LEU A 178 7.08 6.28 -7.75
CA LEU A 178 7.32 6.22 -9.19
C LEU A 178 7.50 4.78 -9.68
N ILE A 179 6.99 4.50 -10.87
CA ILE A 179 7.17 3.25 -11.63
C ILE A 179 7.83 3.63 -12.96
N GLU A 180 8.99 3.04 -13.25
CA GLU A 180 9.78 3.38 -14.42
C GLU A 180 9.87 2.21 -15.42
N ASN A 181 8.94 2.18 -16.40
CA ASN A 181 8.96 1.21 -17.52
C ASN A 181 9.00 -0.27 -17.09
N ASP A 182 8.17 -0.64 -16.14
CA ASP A 182 8.04 -2.03 -15.70
C ASP A 182 7.14 -2.85 -16.62
N THR A 183 7.44 -4.14 -16.68
CA THR A 183 6.70 -5.08 -17.51
C THR A 183 5.49 -5.65 -16.78
N ILE A 184 4.33 -5.56 -17.41
CA ILE A 184 3.12 -6.24 -17.00
C ILE A 184 2.66 -7.23 -18.09
N PHE A 185 1.90 -8.24 -17.68
CA PHE A 185 1.47 -9.33 -18.55
C PHE A 185 -0.05 -9.50 -18.50
N ASP A 186 -0.65 -9.78 -19.64
CA ASP A 186 -2.02 -10.27 -19.70
C ASP A 186 -2.09 -11.79 -19.43
N ARG A 187 -3.30 -12.35 -19.46
CA ARG A 187 -3.53 -13.80 -19.25
C ARG A 187 -2.82 -14.72 -20.24
N ASN A 188 -2.46 -14.23 -21.43
CA ASN A 188 -1.73 -14.96 -22.46
C ASN A 188 -0.22 -14.70 -22.41
N ARG A 189 0.26 -13.95 -21.40
CA ARG A 189 1.65 -13.50 -21.25
C ARG A 189 2.10 -12.56 -22.37
N ASN A 190 1.18 -11.88 -23.06
CA ASN A 190 1.54 -10.72 -23.85
C ASN A 190 2.02 -9.60 -22.94
N ILE A 191 2.88 -8.74 -23.47
CA ILE A 191 3.62 -7.75 -22.68
C ILE A 191 3.06 -6.34 -22.91
N ALA A 192 2.91 -5.59 -21.82
CA ALA A 192 2.80 -4.15 -21.85
C ALA A 192 3.81 -3.52 -20.90
N ILE A 193 4.16 -2.27 -21.11
CA ILE A 193 5.06 -1.49 -20.28
C ILE A 193 4.23 -0.49 -19.47
N LEU A 194 4.36 -0.56 -18.16
CA LEU A 194 3.75 0.35 -17.20
C LEU A 194 4.78 1.38 -16.74
N SER A 195 4.38 2.65 -16.75
CA SER A 195 5.15 3.75 -16.18
C SER A 195 4.24 4.75 -15.49
N GLY A 196 4.81 5.74 -14.80
CA GLY A 196 4.05 6.78 -14.10
C GLY A 196 4.20 6.70 -12.59
N GLY A 197 3.15 7.03 -11.85
CA GLY A 197 3.27 7.01 -10.40
C GLY A 197 1.99 7.30 -9.64
N ILE A 198 2.14 7.21 -8.33
CA ILE A 198 1.17 7.65 -7.34
C ILE A 198 1.75 8.89 -6.66
N HIS A 199 1.02 9.98 -6.71
CA HIS A 199 1.37 11.25 -6.10
C HIS A 199 0.62 11.43 -4.80
N HIS A 200 1.29 11.94 -3.80
CA HIS A 200 0.66 12.22 -2.51
C HIS A 200 1.24 13.51 -1.91
N LYS A 201 0.59 14.03 -0.92
CA LYS A 201 1.15 15.08 -0.08
C LYS A 201 1.21 14.60 1.35
N HIS A 202 2.42 14.22 1.80
CA HIS A 202 2.63 13.69 3.14
C HIS A 202 1.70 12.50 3.47
N LEU A 203 1.61 11.53 2.54
CA LEU A 203 0.73 10.35 2.57
C LEU A 203 -0.78 10.66 2.57
N THR A 204 -1.15 11.88 2.21
CA THR A 204 -2.54 12.30 2.02
C THR A 204 -2.79 12.80 0.60
N ARG A 205 -4.04 13.04 0.21
CA ARG A 205 -4.43 13.60 -1.09
C ARG A 205 -3.84 12.82 -2.26
N LEU A 206 -4.04 11.52 -2.24
CA LEU A 206 -3.54 10.61 -3.27
C LEU A 206 -4.14 10.92 -4.64
N SER A 207 -3.29 10.97 -5.64
CA SER A 207 -3.63 10.96 -7.07
C SER A 207 -2.69 10.01 -7.80
N TYR A 208 -3.02 9.66 -9.01
CA TYR A 208 -2.22 8.75 -9.84
C TYR A 208 -2.23 9.20 -11.28
N ASP A 209 -1.13 8.89 -11.95
CA ASP A 209 -0.88 9.13 -13.36
C ASP A 209 -0.07 7.94 -13.89
N LEU A 210 -0.75 7.00 -14.54
CA LEU A 210 -0.17 5.74 -15.00
C LEU A 210 -0.35 5.62 -16.51
N ASP A 211 0.72 5.30 -17.21
CA ASP A 211 0.76 5.05 -18.65
C ASP A 211 1.08 3.59 -18.94
N ILE A 212 0.29 2.97 -19.79
CA ILE A 212 0.48 1.60 -20.27
C ILE A 212 0.72 1.63 -21.78
N LYS A 213 1.89 1.17 -22.22
CA LYS A 213 2.22 0.96 -23.63
C LYS A 213 2.10 -0.51 -23.97
N ALA A 214 1.11 -0.84 -24.79
CA ALA A 214 0.69 -2.20 -25.09
C ALA A 214 1.03 -2.61 -26.52
N HIS A 215 1.36 -3.90 -26.71
CA HIS A 215 1.47 -4.52 -28.03
C HIS A 215 0.77 -5.87 -28.02
N ASN A 216 -0.26 -6.01 -28.84
CA ASN A 216 -1.14 -7.17 -28.90
C ASN A 216 -1.60 -7.65 -27.51
N PHE A 217 -1.99 -6.70 -26.66
CA PHE A 217 -2.26 -6.88 -25.25
C PHE A 217 -3.76 -6.93 -25.00
N LEU A 218 -4.23 -7.78 -24.10
CA LEU A 218 -5.64 -7.86 -23.75
C LEU A 218 -6.10 -6.58 -23.07
N GLY A 219 -6.82 -5.73 -23.80
CA GLY A 219 -7.28 -4.43 -23.32
C GLY A 219 -8.72 -4.44 -22.80
N PHE A 220 -9.53 -5.47 -23.14
CA PHE A 220 -10.93 -5.56 -22.70
C PHE A 220 -11.42 -7.00 -22.80
N ASP A 221 -12.17 -7.50 -21.80
CA ASP A 221 -12.72 -8.86 -21.80
C ASP A 221 -14.03 -8.95 -21.01
N THR A 222 -15.12 -8.53 -21.62
CA THR A 222 -16.46 -8.63 -21.03
C THR A 222 -17.31 -9.60 -21.85
N ARG A 223 -17.93 -10.59 -21.21
CA ARG A 223 -18.64 -11.69 -21.88
C ARG A 223 -20.12 -11.45 -22.06
N GLU A 224 -20.70 -10.52 -21.31
CA GLU A 224 -22.13 -10.23 -21.31
C GLU A 224 -22.34 -8.72 -21.27
N PHE A 225 -23.46 -8.25 -21.82
CA PHE A 225 -23.81 -6.83 -21.76
C PHE A 225 -23.87 -6.31 -20.33
N GLY A 226 -24.51 -7.01 -19.38
CA GLY A 226 -24.73 -6.51 -18.05
C GLY A 226 -25.21 -5.06 -18.04
N ASP A 227 -24.48 -4.18 -17.36
CA ASP A 227 -24.68 -2.73 -17.39
C ASP A 227 -23.85 -2.02 -18.47
N ASN A 228 -23.08 -2.76 -19.29
CA ASN A 228 -22.22 -2.23 -20.35
C ASN A 228 -22.99 -2.04 -21.66
N THR A 229 -22.55 -1.08 -22.46
CA THR A 229 -23.12 -0.79 -23.78
C THR A 229 -22.61 -1.74 -24.88
N PHE A 230 -21.53 -2.47 -24.60
CA PHE A 230 -20.89 -3.41 -25.50
C PHE A 230 -20.20 -4.51 -24.70
N TYR A 231 -19.94 -5.64 -25.33
CA TYR A 231 -19.19 -6.75 -24.76
C TYR A 231 -18.25 -7.34 -25.81
N GLY A 232 -17.27 -8.13 -25.37
CA GLY A 232 -16.33 -8.78 -26.26
C GLY A 232 -14.95 -8.97 -25.65
N THR A 233 -14.02 -9.39 -26.50
CA THR A 233 -12.61 -9.54 -26.13
C THR A 233 -11.78 -8.73 -27.12
N ILE A 234 -11.01 -7.77 -26.61
CA ILE A 234 -10.20 -6.87 -27.44
C ILE A 234 -8.74 -7.03 -27.08
N TYR A 235 -7.93 -7.42 -28.04
CA TYR A 235 -6.49 -7.27 -28.02
C TYR A 235 -6.14 -6.00 -28.78
N ALA A 236 -5.23 -5.21 -28.28
CA ALA A 236 -4.90 -3.92 -28.86
C ALA A 236 -3.40 -3.61 -28.78
N THR A 237 -2.96 -2.78 -29.72
CA THR A 237 -1.64 -2.14 -29.71
C THR A 237 -1.82 -0.63 -29.60
N GLY A 238 -1.18 0.00 -28.62
CA GLY A 238 -1.29 1.44 -28.40
C GLY A 238 -0.98 1.85 -26.97
N GLU A 239 -1.58 2.95 -26.53
CA GLU A 239 -1.33 3.58 -25.23
C GLU A 239 -2.64 3.73 -24.46
N VAL A 240 -2.56 3.49 -23.15
CA VAL A 240 -3.66 3.71 -22.19
C VAL A 240 -3.13 4.55 -21.04
N GLY A 241 -3.74 5.70 -20.81
CA GLY A 241 -3.50 6.54 -19.63
C GLY A 241 -4.58 6.30 -18.58
N ILE A 242 -4.18 6.14 -17.32
CA ILE A 242 -5.08 6.04 -16.15
C ILE A 242 -4.67 7.12 -15.18
N HIS A 243 -5.48 8.17 -15.05
CA HIS A 243 -5.14 9.29 -14.20
C HIS A 243 -6.34 9.80 -13.38
N GLY A 244 -6.03 10.47 -12.28
CA GLY A 244 -7.02 11.04 -11.38
C GLY A 244 -6.74 10.81 -9.91
N LYS A 245 -7.78 10.69 -9.14
CA LYS A 245 -7.76 10.44 -7.69
C LYS A 245 -8.91 9.50 -7.32
N SER A 246 -8.93 9.05 -6.07
CA SER A 246 -10.02 8.19 -5.59
C SER A 246 -11.39 8.81 -5.86
N GLY A 247 -12.27 8.07 -6.54
CA GLY A 247 -13.61 8.49 -6.95
C GLY A 247 -13.69 9.32 -8.25
N GLU A 248 -12.58 9.77 -8.81
CA GLU A 248 -12.52 10.55 -10.05
C GLU A 248 -11.39 10.00 -10.94
N THR A 249 -11.61 8.86 -11.57
CA THR A 249 -10.65 8.23 -12.50
C THR A 249 -11.04 8.52 -13.93
N VAL A 250 -10.06 8.92 -14.74
CA VAL A 250 -10.16 9.02 -16.19
C VAL A 250 -9.26 7.96 -16.81
N ILE A 251 -9.78 7.25 -17.79
CA ILE A 251 -9.04 6.28 -18.61
C ILE A 251 -9.09 6.77 -20.05
N ASP A 252 -7.94 7.18 -20.57
CA ASP A 252 -7.76 7.57 -21.97
C ASP A 252 -7.15 6.42 -22.75
N ILE A 253 -7.78 6.06 -23.87
CA ILE A 253 -7.34 4.95 -24.71
C ILE A 253 -7.06 5.46 -26.11
N ASN A 254 -5.83 5.27 -26.56
CA ASN A 254 -5.38 5.52 -27.92
C ASN A 254 -4.72 4.25 -28.47
N ALA A 255 -5.53 3.33 -28.99
CA ALA A 255 -5.08 2.01 -29.38
C ALA A 255 -5.84 1.48 -30.60
N GLU A 256 -5.16 0.65 -31.40
CA GLU A 256 -5.72 -0.06 -32.55
C GLU A 256 -6.03 -1.51 -32.18
N PRO A 257 -7.21 -2.04 -32.49
CA PRO A 257 -7.54 -3.43 -32.22
C PRO A 257 -6.72 -4.38 -33.10
N GLU A 258 -6.27 -5.47 -32.50
CA GLU A 258 -5.51 -6.53 -33.18
C GLU A 258 -6.40 -7.63 -33.72
N PRO A 259 -5.92 -8.44 -34.72
CA PRO A 259 -6.63 -9.58 -35.22
C PRO A 259 -7.05 -10.57 -34.12
N GLY A 260 -8.28 -11.05 -34.20
CA GLY A 260 -8.88 -11.92 -33.19
C GLY A 260 -9.68 -11.18 -32.11
N SER A 261 -9.73 -9.87 -32.19
CA SER A 261 -10.64 -9.06 -31.37
C SER A 261 -12.08 -9.21 -31.86
N LEU A 262 -13.00 -9.27 -30.90
CA LEU A 262 -14.44 -9.29 -31.13
C LEU A 262 -15.09 -8.27 -30.23
N LEU A 263 -15.91 -7.39 -30.79
CA LEU A 263 -16.73 -6.43 -30.05
C LEU A 263 -18.14 -6.49 -30.62
N GLU A 264 -19.13 -6.67 -29.75
CA GLU A 264 -20.56 -6.73 -30.10
C GLU A 264 -21.37 -5.72 -29.24
#